data_2c14247de07e1e9c701c748395e3b5b8
#
_entry.id   2c14247de07e1e9c701c748395e3b5b8
#
_cell.length_a   1.000
_cell.length_b   1.000
_cell.length_c   1.000
_cell.angle_alpha   90.00
_cell.angle_beta   90.00
_cell.angle_gamma   90.00
#
_symmetry.space_group_name_H-M   'P 1'
#
loop_
_entity.id
_entity.type
_entity.pdbx_description
1 polymer ?
#
loop_
_entity_poly.entity_id
_entity_poly.type
_entity_poly.pdbx_seq_one_letter_code
_entity_poly.pdbx_strand_id
1 'polypeptide(L)'
;MKQNNFFRRIFCAFTIFSTVVSSFSAEKLTLDRTVDSLGFPPPISINISGLPVETEGILKFDLLFMGFTNVPPDQAKYLINGSVSGGVTSGRVVEKINKNEVLAKGFSGGSQRTQIHALADFIAEKLTGKPGIAQSKIAFKVQPHTQGNGEIYIADYDGHNAQPVTQDNAIAAAPCWAGRAMLFYISYKNGKPDIFSHNLTNGARKAVAHFNGSNISPAVSPDGKKLAMILSKSGSPDLYVSDLDGGNLKQLTHTREEESSPCWSPDNRTICFSSRKTGASALYKISIDGGEMQRIPTPGYSPTEPDWSSDGKFIIFTSMAGDFSLFLIPADGHGGVTALVAGEDPSWAPNSRAVVFTRRSRNTRVLSLLDVPTKQVKDVGRISGSNSQPSWAK
;
A
#
# COMPACT_ATOMS: atom_id res chain seq x y z
N MET A 1 82.91 -27.89 46.82
CA MET A 1 83.09 -29.38 46.95
C MET A 1 82.01 -29.99 46.10
N LYS A 2 82.40 -30.52 44.98
CA LYS A 2 82.22 -31.90 44.50
C LYS A 2 80.77 -32.42 44.56
N GLN A 3 80.19 -32.97 43.61
CA GLN A 3 80.48 -33.70 42.36
C GLN A 3 79.12 -34.17 41.83
N ASN A 4 78.90 -34.09 40.62
CA ASN A 4 78.92 -35.09 39.52
C ASN A 4 77.58 -35.75 39.17
N ASN A 5 77.17 -35.43 37.94
CA ASN A 5 76.76 -36.33 36.84
C ASN A 5 75.81 -37.54 37.15
N PHE A 6 74.77 -37.61 36.38
CA PHE A 6 74.60 -38.66 35.36
C PHE A 6 73.47 -38.39 34.38
N PHE A 7 73.79 -38.53 33.09
CA PHE A 7 72.95 -38.47 31.92
C PHE A 7 71.92 -39.60 31.90
N ARG A 8 70.69 -39.32 31.57
CA ARG A 8 69.90 -40.25 30.80
C ARG A 8 68.97 -39.48 29.87
N ARG A 9 69.20 -39.61 28.54
CA ARG A 9 68.33 -39.15 27.45
C ARG A 9 67.07 -40.04 27.43
N ILE A 10 65.89 -39.45 27.55
CA ILE A 10 64.64 -40.11 27.15
C ILE A 10 64.04 -39.16 26.06
N PHE A 11 64.00 -39.69 24.84
CA PHE A 11 63.28 -39.14 23.76
C PHE A 11 61.77 -39.26 24.03
N CYS A 12 61.08 -38.18 24.36
CA CYS A 12 59.61 -38.11 24.29
C CYS A 12 59.24 -37.38 23.02
N ALA A 13 58.67 -38.13 22.07
CA ALA A 13 58.05 -37.59 20.90
C ALA A 13 56.84 -36.75 21.32
N PHE A 14 56.91 -35.43 21.14
CA PHE A 14 55.76 -34.54 21.22
C PHE A 14 54.93 -34.66 19.94
N THR A 15 53.84 -35.42 20.01
CA THR A 15 52.78 -35.39 19.01
C THR A 15 52.01 -34.12 19.22
N ILE A 16 52.18 -33.10 18.31
CA ILE A 16 51.39 -31.91 18.29
C ILE A 16 50.02 -32.29 17.75
N PHE A 17 49.04 -32.41 18.66
CA PHE A 17 47.62 -32.44 18.27
C PHE A 17 47.22 -30.99 17.92
N SER A 18 47.18 -30.73 16.62
CA SER A 18 46.60 -29.52 16.09
C SER A 18 45.08 -29.64 16.23
N THR A 19 44.50 -29.07 17.28
CA THR A 19 43.08 -28.88 17.40
C THR A 19 42.65 -27.79 16.40
N VAL A 20 42.11 -28.19 15.27
CA VAL A 20 41.38 -27.29 14.37
C VAL A 20 40.12 -26.86 15.12
N VAL A 21 40.17 -25.69 15.73
CA VAL A 21 38.98 -25.01 16.22
C VAL A 21 38.29 -24.47 14.96
N SER A 22 37.35 -25.21 14.41
CA SER A 22 36.39 -24.68 13.42
C SER A 22 35.52 -23.65 14.14
N SER A 23 35.82 -22.38 13.90
CA SER A 23 34.89 -21.28 14.23
C SER A 23 33.62 -21.46 13.42
N PHE A 24 32.62 -22.07 14.03
CA PHE A 24 31.26 -21.94 13.53
C PHE A 24 30.87 -20.45 13.67
N SER A 25 30.98 -19.71 12.57
CA SER A 25 30.26 -18.47 12.41
C SER A 25 28.78 -18.83 12.54
N ALA A 26 28.14 -18.34 13.61
CA ALA A 26 26.70 -18.40 13.70
C ALA A 26 26.15 -17.54 12.57
N GLU A 27 25.85 -18.13 11.42
CA GLU A 27 24.98 -17.53 10.44
C GLU A 27 23.71 -17.17 11.19
N LYS A 28 23.49 -15.85 11.28
CA LYS A 28 22.24 -15.29 11.77
C LYS A 28 21.18 -15.79 10.77
N LEU A 29 20.44 -16.82 11.14
CA LEU A 29 19.29 -17.30 10.39
C LEU A 29 18.25 -16.17 10.44
N THR A 30 18.35 -15.20 9.56
CA THR A 30 17.25 -14.33 9.22
C THR A 30 16.26 -15.23 8.49
N LEU A 31 15.21 -15.65 9.21
CA LEU A 31 14.00 -16.19 8.59
C LEU A 31 13.36 -15.06 7.79
N ASP A 32 13.93 -14.76 6.63
CA ASP A 32 13.22 -14.05 5.59
C ASP A 32 12.08 -14.98 5.14
N ARG A 33 10.90 -14.75 5.70
CA ARG A 33 9.68 -15.31 5.13
C ARG A 33 9.61 -14.78 3.71
N THR A 34 9.86 -15.62 2.74
CA THR A 34 9.64 -15.29 1.34
C THR A 34 8.16 -14.96 1.17
N VAL A 35 7.84 -13.98 0.34
CA VAL A 35 6.46 -13.57 0.08
C VAL A 35 5.60 -14.74 -0.41
N ASP A 36 6.22 -15.77 -0.99
CA ASP A 36 5.60 -17.06 -1.36
C ASP A 36 4.88 -17.76 -0.20
N SER A 37 5.33 -17.55 1.06
CA SER A 37 4.70 -18.13 2.25
C SER A 37 3.42 -17.40 2.70
N LEU A 38 3.07 -16.26 2.08
CA LEU A 38 1.90 -15.46 2.43
C LEU A 38 0.62 -15.89 1.70
N GLY A 39 0.68 -16.93 0.86
CA GLY A 39 -0.49 -17.48 0.17
C GLY A 39 -0.99 -16.63 -1.00
N PHE A 40 -0.18 -15.72 -1.53
CA PHE A 40 -0.48 -15.10 -2.80
C PHE A 40 -0.30 -16.09 -3.95
N PRO A 41 -1.24 -16.14 -4.92
CA PRO A 41 -1.05 -16.97 -6.09
C PRO A 41 0.14 -16.45 -6.94
N PRO A 42 0.95 -17.35 -7.55
CA PRO A 42 2.02 -16.95 -8.44
C PRO A 42 1.47 -16.17 -9.64
N PRO A 43 2.26 -15.26 -10.24
CA PRO A 43 1.84 -14.53 -11.41
C PRO A 43 1.48 -15.44 -12.58
N ILE A 44 0.40 -15.11 -13.27
CA ILE A 44 -0.03 -15.83 -14.48
C ILE A 44 0.86 -15.42 -15.65
N SER A 45 1.53 -16.38 -16.29
CA SER A 45 2.38 -16.13 -17.45
C SER A 45 1.54 -15.87 -18.70
N ILE A 46 1.80 -14.72 -19.34
CA ILE A 46 1.11 -14.28 -20.57
C ILE A 46 2.13 -13.86 -21.64
N ASN A 47 1.70 -13.86 -22.89
CA ASN A 47 2.38 -13.18 -23.98
C ASN A 47 1.41 -12.28 -24.72
N ILE A 48 1.78 -11.02 -24.92
CA ILE A 48 0.96 -10.00 -25.60
C ILE A 48 1.56 -9.72 -26.97
N SER A 49 0.70 -9.66 -28.01
CA SER A 49 1.07 -9.36 -29.38
C SER A 49 -0.07 -8.64 -30.13
N GLY A 50 0.26 -8.07 -31.28
CA GLY A 50 -0.72 -7.48 -32.21
C GLY A 50 -1.16 -6.04 -31.90
N LEU A 51 -0.79 -5.49 -30.74
CA LEU A 51 -1.06 -4.10 -30.38
C LEU A 51 0.06 -3.15 -30.84
N PRO A 52 -0.25 -1.87 -31.13
CA PRO A 52 0.78 -0.83 -31.25
C PRO A 52 1.62 -0.75 -29.95
N VAL A 53 2.91 -0.39 -30.09
CA VAL A 53 3.89 -0.40 -28.99
C VAL A 53 3.42 0.35 -27.74
N GLU A 54 2.79 1.52 -27.91
CA GLU A 54 2.28 2.33 -26.79
C GLU A 54 1.17 1.60 -26.02
N THR A 55 0.17 1.08 -26.72
CA THR A 55 -0.96 0.37 -26.12
C THR A 55 -0.56 -0.98 -25.55
N GLU A 56 0.38 -1.67 -26.16
CA GLU A 56 0.98 -2.88 -25.62
C GLU A 56 1.70 -2.58 -24.29
N GLY A 57 2.46 -1.48 -24.24
CA GLY A 57 3.13 -1.02 -23.03
C GLY A 57 2.16 -0.74 -21.89
N ILE A 58 1.02 -0.09 -22.17
CA ILE A 58 -0.03 0.16 -21.18
C ILE A 58 -0.62 -1.16 -20.67
N LEU A 59 -1.00 -2.06 -21.59
CA LEU A 59 -1.58 -3.35 -21.21
C LEU A 59 -0.63 -4.19 -20.34
N LYS A 60 0.66 -4.20 -20.68
CA LYS A 60 1.70 -4.89 -19.88
C LYS A 60 1.83 -4.29 -18.48
N PHE A 61 1.78 -2.97 -18.39
CA PHE A 61 1.84 -2.26 -17.12
C PHE A 61 0.63 -2.58 -16.25
N ASP A 62 -0.58 -2.49 -16.80
CA ASP A 62 -1.82 -2.79 -16.08
C ASP A 62 -1.85 -4.22 -15.56
N LEU A 63 -1.57 -5.19 -16.44
CA LEU A 63 -1.62 -6.60 -16.09
C LEU A 63 -0.55 -7.00 -15.07
N LEU A 64 0.61 -6.33 -15.04
CA LEU A 64 1.64 -6.56 -14.03
C LEU A 64 1.09 -6.41 -12.62
N PHE A 65 0.40 -5.30 -12.34
CA PHE A 65 -0.19 -5.02 -11.02
C PHE A 65 -1.49 -5.78 -10.74
N MET A 66 -1.95 -6.56 -11.71
CA MET A 66 -3.09 -7.47 -11.56
C MET A 66 -2.69 -8.95 -11.49
N GLY A 67 -1.39 -9.24 -11.38
CA GLY A 67 -0.88 -10.58 -11.13
C GLY A 67 -0.51 -11.35 -12.39
N PHE A 68 -0.09 -10.67 -13.43
CA PHE A 68 0.40 -11.30 -14.66
C PHE A 68 1.88 -10.99 -14.90
N THR A 69 2.56 -11.87 -15.58
CA THR A 69 3.93 -11.64 -16.03
C THR A 69 4.04 -11.90 -17.54
N ASN A 70 4.57 -10.92 -18.28
CA ASN A 70 4.78 -11.08 -19.71
C ASN A 70 6.08 -11.85 -19.96
N VAL A 71 5.97 -12.95 -20.69
CA VAL A 71 7.07 -13.88 -21.00
C VAL A 71 7.11 -14.18 -22.51
N PRO A 72 8.17 -14.80 -23.03
CA PRO A 72 8.18 -15.31 -24.40
C PRO A 72 7.01 -16.25 -24.70
N PRO A 73 6.55 -16.34 -25.98
CA PRO A 73 5.35 -17.12 -26.33
C PRO A 73 5.41 -18.59 -25.94
N ASP A 74 6.60 -19.17 -25.94
CA ASP A 74 6.85 -20.57 -25.56
C ASP A 74 6.68 -20.86 -24.08
N GLN A 75 6.81 -19.84 -23.22
CA GLN A 75 6.68 -19.94 -21.76
C GLN A 75 5.31 -19.45 -21.24
N ALA A 76 4.51 -18.82 -22.10
CA ALA A 76 3.23 -18.26 -21.71
C ALA A 76 2.16 -19.35 -21.52
N LYS A 77 1.36 -19.21 -20.48
CA LYS A 77 0.11 -19.99 -20.28
C LYS A 77 -1.00 -19.48 -21.21
N TYR A 78 -1.12 -18.14 -21.32
CA TYR A 78 -2.12 -17.51 -22.18
C TYR A 78 -1.44 -16.61 -23.21
N LEU A 79 -1.96 -16.67 -24.44
CA LEU A 79 -1.59 -15.77 -25.53
C LEU A 79 -2.68 -14.71 -25.70
N ILE A 80 -2.29 -13.46 -25.60
CA ILE A 80 -3.18 -12.29 -25.73
C ILE A 80 -2.88 -11.64 -27.10
N ASN A 81 -3.84 -11.72 -28.01
CA ASN A 81 -3.75 -11.09 -29.31
C ASN A 81 -4.66 -9.86 -29.34
N GLY A 82 -4.06 -8.69 -29.43
CA GLY A 82 -4.79 -7.43 -29.44
C GLY A 82 -4.81 -6.79 -30.82
N SER A 83 -5.77 -5.92 -31.07
CA SER A 83 -5.78 -5.06 -32.24
C SER A 83 -6.45 -3.72 -31.94
N VAL A 84 -6.07 -2.70 -32.72
CA VAL A 84 -6.69 -1.38 -32.70
C VAL A 84 -7.11 -1.05 -34.13
N SER A 85 -8.41 -0.94 -34.37
CA SER A 85 -8.96 -0.66 -35.70
C SER A 85 -10.31 0.03 -35.59
N GLY A 86 -10.56 1.02 -36.44
CA GLY A 86 -11.85 1.71 -36.49
C GLY A 86 -12.29 2.37 -35.16
N GLY A 87 -11.35 2.83 -34.34
CA GLY A 87 -11.66 3.42 -33.00
C GLY A 87 -12.04 2.38 -31.94
N VAL A 88 -11.80 1.10 -32.21
CA VAL A 88 -12.04 -0.03 -31.28
C VAL A 88 -10.74 -0.67 -30.90
N THR A 89 -10.51 -0.87 -29.63
CA THR A 89 -9.44 -1.72 -29.09
C THR A 89 -10.03 -3.09 -28.74
N SER A 90 -9.51 -4.14 -29.34
CA SER A 90 -9.98 -5.51 -29.07
C SER A 90 -8.85 -6.41 -28.57
N GLY A 91 -9.22 -7.40 -27.80
CA GLY A 91 -8.31 -8.44 -27.30
C GLY A 91 -8.97 -9.81 -27.34
N ARG A 92 -8.17 -10.80 -27.73
CA ARG A 92 -8.51 -12.21 -27.71
C ARG A 92 -7.48 -12.95 -26.86
N VAL A 93 -7.93 -13.75 -25.92
CA VAL A 93 -7.09 -14.56 -25.05
C VAL A 93 -7.31 -16.03 -25.31
N VAL A 94 -6.22 -16.75 -25.59
CA VAL A 94 -6.23 -18.17 -25.88
C VAL A 94 -5.35 -18.90 -24.87
N GLU A 95 -5.85 -19.97 -24.27
CA GLU A 95 -5.02 -20.88 -23.49
C GLU A 95 -4.12 -21.70 -24.43
N LYS A 96 -2.81 -21.60 -24.22
CA LYS A 96 -1.83 -22.11 -25.17
C LYS A 96 -1.90 -23.62 -25.36
N ILE A 97 -2.07 -24.40 -24.29
CA ILE A 97 -2.01 -25.86 -24.32
C ILE A 97 -3.22 -26.42 -25.05
N ASN A 98 -4.41 -26.05 -24.64
CA ASN A 98 -5.66 -26.60 -25.20
C ASN A 98 -6.15 -25.82 -26.43
N LYS A 99 -5.50 -24.69 -26.74
CA LYS A 99 -5.91 -23.76 -27.81
C LYS A 99 -7.34 -23.25 -27.68
N ASN A 100 -7.89 -23.30 -26.47
CA ASN A 100 -9.23 -22.82 -26.18
C ASN A 100 -9.23 -21.30 -26.12
N GLU A 101 -10.17 -20.67 -26.80
CA GLU A 101 -10.45 -19.25 -26.61
C GLU A 101 -11.12 -19.06 -25.26
N VAL A 102 -10.46 -18.29 -24.37
CA VAL A 102 -10.97 -17.98 -23.03
C VAL A 102 -11.88 -16.76 -23.08
N LEU A 103 -11.50 -15.77 -23.89
CA LEU A 103 -12.29 -14.56 -24.09
C LEU A 103 -11.89 -13.87 -25.41
N ALA A 104 -12.88 -13.16 -25.98
CA ALA A 104 -12.64 -12.17 -27.02
C ALA A 104 -13.59 -11.00 -26.81
N LYS A 105 -13.07 -9.77 -26.80
CA LYS A 105 -13.89 -8.57 -26.59
C LYS A 105 -13.27 -7.33 -27.20
N GLY A 106 -14.13 -6.48 -27.76
CA GLY A 106 -13.78 -5.13 -28.22
C GLY A 106 -14.36 -4.06 -27.30
N PHE A 107 -13.63 -2.96 -27.18
CA PHE A 107 -14.01 -1.77 -26.43
C PHE A 107 -13.97 -0.56 -27.34
N SER A 108 -15.02 0.26 -27.30
CA SER A 108 -15.19 1.49 -28.09
C SER A 108 -15.59 2.64 -27.18
N GLY A 109 -15.44 3.88 -27.68
CA GLY A 109 -15.73 5.09 -26.91
C GLY A 109 -14.57 5.51 -26.00
N GLY A 110 -14.55 6.80 -25.68
CA GLY A 110 -13.43 7.39 -24.94
C GLY A 110 -12.11 7.37 -25.70
N SER A 111 -11.01 7.55 -25.00
CA SER A 111 -9.66 7.46 -25.55
C SER A 111 -9.22 6.02 -25.75
N GLN A 112 -8.24 5.80 -26.64
CA GLN A 112 -7.61 4.49 -26.80
C GLN A 112 -7.02 3.96 -25.48
N ARG A 113 -6.50 4.87 -24.62
CA ARG A 113 -6.03 4.54 -23.28
C ARG A 113 -7.16 3.99 -22.41
N THR A 114 -8.32 4.63 -22.39
CA THR A 114 -9.49 4.15 -21.63
C THR A 114 -9.92 2.76 -22.09
N GLN A 115 -9.88 2.51 -23.42
CA GLN A 115 -10.24 1.20 -23.97
C GLN A 115 -9.26 0.10 -23.58
N ILE A 116 -7.94 0.39 -23.56
CA ILE A 116 -6.94 -0.60 -23.16
C ILE A 116 -7.00 -0.92 -21.68
N HIS A 117 -7.27 0.08 -20.81
CA HIS A 117 -7.52 -0.13 -19.41
C HIS A 117 -8.76 -1.02 -19.17
N ALA A 118 -9.84 -0.79 -19.94
CA ALA A 118 -11.04 -1.63 -19.87
C ALA A 118 -10.77 -3.08 -20.32
N LEU A 119 -9.93 -3.25 -21.35
CA LEU A 119 -9.47 -4.57 -21.78
C LEU A 119 -8.64 -5.24 -20.69
N ALA A 120 -7.70 -4.54 -20.05
CA ALA A 120 -6.88 -5.05 -18.96
C ALA A 120 -7.73 -5.53 -17.79
N ASP A 121 -8.69 -4.70 -17.34
CA ASP A 121 -9.61 -5.04 -16.25
C ASP A 121 -10.45 -6.26 -16.59
N PHE A 122 -10.96 -6.35 -17.81
CA PHE A 122 -11.74 -7.49 -18.26
C PHE A 122 -10.92 -8.79 -18.31
N ILE A 123 -9.67 -8.74 -18.78
CA ILE A 123 -8.76 -9.89 -18.77
C ILE A 123 -8.49 -10.33 -17.33
N ALA A 124 -8.17 -9.39 -16.44
CA ALA A 124 -7.86 -9.67 -15.05
C ALA A 124 -9.06 -10.32 -14.34
N GLU A 125 -10.25 -9.76 -14.47
CA GLU A 125 -11.46 -10.31 -13.86
C GLU A 125 -11.76 -11.73 -14.36
N LYS A 126 -11.65 -11.97 -15.67
CA LYS A 126 -11.94 -13.28 -16.27
C LYS A 126 -10.95 -14.35 -15.88
N LEU A 127 -9.65 -14.01 -15.75
CA LEU A 127 -8.60 -15.00 -15.46
C LEU A 127 -8.31 -15.18 -13.97
N THR A 128 -8.63 -14.18 -13.13
CA THR A 128 -8.32 -14.22 -11.70
C THR A 128 -9.55 -14.24 -10.79
N GLY A 129 -10.72 -13.87 -11.30
CA GLY A 129 -11.95 -13.66 -10.51
C GLY A 129 -11.89 -12.43 -9.58
N LYS A 130 -10.83 -11.60 -9.71
CA LYS A 130 -10.67 -10.38 -8.92
C LYS A 130 -10.96 -9.15 -9.76
N PRO A 131 -11.44 -8.04 -9.14
CA PRO A 131 -11.67 -6.81 -9.88
C PRO A 131 -10.38 -6.28 -10.50
N GLY A 132 -10.48 -5.71 -11.69
CA GLY A 132 -9.41 -4.94 -12.30
C GLY A 132 -9.19 -3.61 -11.58
N ILE A 133 -8.03 -3.01 -11.80
CA ILE A 133 -7.63 -1.73 -11.18
C ILE A 133 -7.24 -0.67 -12.21
N ALA A 134 -7.20 -1.01 -13.49
CA ALA A 134 -6.69 -0.11 -14.53
C ALA A 134 -7.56 1.15 -14.72
N GLN A 135 -8.86 1.07 -14.45
CA GLN A 135 -9.79 2.21 -14.49
C GLN A 135 -9.98 2.90 -13.14
N SER A 136 -9.20 2.54 -12.13
CA SER A 136 -9.29 3.15 -10.81
C SER A 136 -8.53 4.48 -10.73
N LYS A 137 -8.79 5.24 -9.66
CA LYS A 137 -8.15 6.54 -9.41
C LYS A 137 -7.43 6.54 -8.07
N ILE A 138 -6.45 7.42 -7.97
CA ILE A 138 -5.75 7.75 -6.73
C ILE A 138 -5.96 9.23 -6.40
N ALA A 139 -6.11 9.53 -5.10
CA ALA A 139 -6.03 10.88 -4.57
C ALA A 139 -4.73 11.00 -3.77
N PHE A 140 -4.09 12.15 -3.78
CA PHE A 140 -2.81 12.36 -3.12
C PHE A 140 -2.55 13.84 -2.86
N LYS A 141 -1.58 14.10 -1.99
CA LYS A 141 -1.07 15.45 -1.75
C LYS A 141 0.04 15.77 -2.73
N VAL A 142 -0.03 16.92 -3.36
CA VAL A 142 1.05 17.53 -4.16
C VAL A 142 1.55 18.78 -3.44
N GLN A 143 2.86 18.86 -3.24
CA GLN A 143 3.55 20.04 -2.78
C GLN A 143 4.40 20.56 -3.94
N PRO A 144 4.06 21.70 -4.56
CA PRO A 144 4.70 22.16 -5.82
C PRO A 144 6.20 22.43 -5.68
N HIS A 145 6.63 22.89 -4.49
CA HIS A 145 8.04 23.18 -4.16
C HIS A 145 8.35 22.70 -2.75
N THR A 146 9.64 22.67 -2.40
CA THR A 146 10.11 22.24 -1.07
C THR A 146 9.61 23.11 0.08
N GLN A 147 9.15 24.31 -0.21
CA GLN A 147 8.47 25.21 0.73
C GLN A 147 7.17 25.67 0.09
N GLY A 148 6.05 25.33 0.69
CA GLY A 148 4.74 25.75 0.18
C GLY A 148 3.60 24.90 0.73
N ASN A 149 2.40 25.39 0.50
CA ASN A 149 1.17 24.70 0.83
C ASN A 149 1.00 23.46 -0.05
N GLY A 150 0.51 22.38 0.53
CA GLY A 150 0.14 21.19 -0.24
C GLY A 150 -1.32 21.27 -0.68
N GLU A 151 -1.61 20.75 -1.87
CA GLU A 151 -2.97 20.66 -2.40
C GLU A 151 -3.33 19.21 -2.69
N ILE A 152 -4.61 18.86 -2.66
CA ILE A 152 -5.09 17.55 -3.04
C ILE A 152 -5.27 17.47 -4.55
N TYR A 153 -4.74 16.42 -5.12
CA TYR A 153 -4.87 16.03 -6.53
C TYR A 153 -5.55 14.68 -6.66
N ILE A 154 -6.14 14.45 -7.81
CA ILE A 154 -6.58 13.13 -8.26
C ILE A 154 -5.92 12.81 -9.60
N ALA A 155 -5.67 11.54 -9.84
CA ALA A 155 -5.14 11.03 -11.12
C ALA A 155 -5.71 9.64 -11.40
N ASP A 156 -5.52 9.15 -12.61
CA ASP A 156 -5.60 7.73 -12.88
C ASP A 156 -4.50 7.01 -12.08
N TYR A 157 -4.70 5.75 -11.76
CA TYR A 157 -3.79 5.03 -10.84
C TYR A 157 -2.32 5.03 -11.30
N ASP A 158 -2.09 5.19 -12.60
CA ASP A 158 -0.77 5.22 -13.25
C ASP A 158 -0.21 6.64 -13.45
N GLY A 159 -0.86 7.65 -12.86
CA GLY A 159 -0.44 9.04 -12.86
C GLY A 159 -0.92 9.89 -14.03
N HIS A 160 -1.68 9.33 -14.97
CA HIS A 160 -2.28 10.12 -16.03
C HIS A 160 -3.45 10.97 -15.50
N ASN A 161 -3.80 12.03 -16.27
CA ASN A 161 -4.92 12.89 -15.97
C ASN A 161 -4.89 13.50 -14.56
N ALA A 162 -3.67 13.76 -14.03
CA ALA A 162 -3.50 14.39 -12.74
C ALA A 162 -4.05 15.82 -12.76
N GLN A 163 -4.96 16.13 -11.82
CA GLN A 163 -5.59 17.45 -11.74
C GLN A 163 -5.80 17.84 -10.27
N PRO A 164 -5.69 19.15 -9.92
CA PRO A 164 -5.96 19.62 -8.58
C PRO A 164 -7.44 19.52 -8.24
N VAL A 165 -7.72 19.09 -7.00
CA VAL A 165 -9.06 19.10 -6.38
C VAL A 165 -9.22 20.30 -5.48
N THR A 166 -8.12 20.74 -4.85
CA THR A 166 -8.09 21.91 -3.98
C THR A 166 -7.16 22.98 -4.53
N GLN A 167 -7.48 24.25 -4.24
CA GLN A 167 -6.68 25.43 -4.57
C GLN A 167 -6.89 26.46 -3.47
N ASP A 168 -6.71 26.01 -2.20
CA ASP A 168 -7.02 26.83 -1.03
C ASP A 168 -5.86 27.73 -0.60
N ASN A 169 -4.68 27.60 -1.21
CA ASN A 169 -3.44 28.26 -0.78
C ASN A 169 -3.12 27.99 0.70
N ALA A 170 -3.56 26.85 1.20
CA ALA A 170 -3.35 26.35 2.55
C ALA A 170 -2.83 24.90 2.49
N ILE A 171 -2.40 24.36 3.61
CA ILE A 171 -2.03 22.95 3.67
C ILE A 171 -3.31 22.12 3.55
N ALA A 172 -3.41 21.32 2.47
CA ALA A 172 -4.35 20.23 2.32
C ALA A 172 -3.59 18.90 2.33
N ALA A 173 -4.12 17.88 3.03
CA ALA A 173 -3.40 16.63 3.31
C ALA A 173 -4.34 15.46 3.58
N ALA A 174 -3.79 14.23 3.60
CA ALA A 174 -4.46 12.99 3.98
C ALA A 174 -5.82 12.80 3.29
N PRO A 175 -5.88 12.77 1.95
CA PRO A 175 -7.13 12.49 1.25
C PRO A 175 -7.58 11.05 1.48
N CYS A 176 -8.89 10.83 1.61
CA CYS A 176 -9.50 9.51 1.54
C CYS A 176 -10.79 9.54 0.71
N TRP A 177 -11.04 8.44 0.01
CA TRP A 177 -12.21 8.31 -0.86
C TRP A 177 -13.46 7.87 -0.10
N ALA A 178 -14.61 8.39 -0.51
CA ALA A 178 -15.92 7.83 -0.21
C ALA A 178 -16.62 7.50 -1.53
N GLY A 179 -16.46 6.27 -2.00
CA GLY A 179 -16.81 5.87 -3.35
C GLY A 179 -16.00 6.63 -4.41
N ARG A 180 -16.56 6.83 -5.60
CA ARG A 180 -15.80 7.43 -6.73
C ARG A 180 -16.01 8.95 -6.90
N ALA A 181 -16.94 9.54 -6.15
CA ALA A 181 -17.37 10.92 -6.38
C ALA A 181 -17.17 11.83 -5.18
N MET A 182 -16.65 11.34 -4.06
CA MET A 182 -16.45 12.14 -2.87
C MET A 182 -15.09 11.88 -2.23
N LEU A 183 -14.44 12.95 -1.80
CA LEU A 183 -13.21 12.91 -1.02
C LEU A 183 -13.43 13.53 0.36
N PHE A 184 -12.72 12.98 1.35
CA PHE A 184 -12.47 13.64 2.62
C PHE A 184 -10.99 13.96 2.71
N TYR A 185 -10.63 15.08 3.32
CA TYR A 185 -9.23 15.50 3.48
C TYR A 185 -9.12 16.52 4.60
N ILE A 186 -7.92 16.71 5.09
CA ILE A 186 -7.57 17.76 6.04
C ILE A 186 -7.28 19.04 5.28
N SER A 187 -7.78 20.20 5.76
CA SER A 187 -7.36 21.52 5.26
C SER A 187 -7.15 22.49 6.40
N TYR A 188 -6.07 23.26 6.29
CA TYR A 188 -5.71 24.34 7.23
C TYR A 188 -6.25 25.72 6.79
N LYS A 189 -7.17 25.77 5.82
CA LYS A 189 -7.69 27.04 5.30
C LYS A 189 -8.37 27.93 6.34
N ASN A 190 -8.82 27.35 7.45
CA ASN A 190 -9.42 28.08 8.58
C ASN A 190 -8.40 28.34 9.72
N GLY A 191 -7.10 28.21 9.47
CA GLY A 191 -6.02 28.44 10.44
C GLY A 191 -5.67 27.25 11.34
N LYS A 192 -6.46 26.18 11.32
CA LYS A 192 -6.22 24.92 12.04
C LYS A 192 -6.62 23.71 11.17
N PRO A 193 -6.18 22.48 11.51
CA PRO A 193 -6.60 21.32 10.78
C PRO A 193 -8.07 21.00 11.02
N ASP A 194 -8.86 21.10 9.97
CA ASP A 194 -10.26 20.69 9.92
C ASP A 194 -10.46 19.62 8.84
N ILE A 195 -11.41 18.70 9.02
CA ILE A 195 -11.76 17.69 8.02
C ILE A 195 -12.88 18.23 7.13
N PHE A 196 -12.65 18.21 5.83
CA PHE A 196 -13.61 18.60 4.80
C PHE A 196 -14.06 17.41 3.98
N SER A 197 -15.33 17.38 3.61
CA SER A 197 -15.85 16.60 2.50
C SER A 197 -15.88 17.44 1.23
N HIS A 198 -15.63 16.82 0.07
CA HIS A 198 -15.67 17.45 -1.24
C HIS A 198 -16.37 16.53 -2.25
N ASN A 199 -17.52 16.94 -2.73
CA ASN A 199 -18.22 16.23 -3.79
C ASN A 199 -17.61 16.63 -5.15
N LEU A 200 -16.97 15.68 -5.82
CA LEU A 200 -16.26 15.92 -7.07
C LEU A 200 -17.18 16.13 -8.28
N THR A 201 -18.47 15.78 -8.16
CA THR A 201 -19.44 15.93 -9.25
C THR A 201 -19.96 17.37 -9.36
N ASN A 202 -20.21 18.01 -8.20
CA ASN A 202 -20.79 19.35 -8.16
C ASN A 202 -19.90 20.41 -7.50
N GLY A 203 -18.70 20.01 -7.05
CA GLY A 203 -17.73 20.89 -6.39
C GLY A 203 -18.10 21.33 -4.96
N ALA A 204 -19.20 20.81 -4.38
CA ALA A 204 -19.63 21.20 -3.04
C ALA A 204 -18.66 20.72 -1.96
N ARG A 205 -18.28 21.63 -1.06
CA ARG A 205 -17.33 21.39 0.04
C ARG A 205 -17.95 21.77 1.38
N LYS A 206 -17.80 20.91 2.39
CA LYS A 206 -18.33 21.11 3.73
C LYS A 206 -17.30 20.73 4.78
N ALA A 207 -17.12 21.55 5.83
CA ALA A 207 -16.40 21.12 7.02
C ALA A 207 -17.24 20.09 7.78
N VAL A 208 -16.67 18.90 7.98
CA VAL A 208 -17.34 17.76 8.64
C VAL A 208 -16.90 17.65 10.09
N ALA A 209 -15.61 17.88 10.37
CA ALA A 209 -15.09 18.01 11.72
C ALA A 209 -14.27 19.28 11.83
N HIS A 210 -14.69 20.18 12.76
CA HIS A 210 -14.08 21.49 12.99
C HIS A 210 -14.09 21.84 14.49
N PHE A 211 -13.91 20.83 15.33
CA PHE A 211 -13.85 20.97 16.78
C PHE A 211 -12.57 21.71 17.21
N ASN A 212 -12.57 22.21 18.45
CA ASN A 212 -11.35 22.75 19.04
C ASN A 212 -10.24 21.71 19.05
N GLY A 213 -9.01 22.14 18.79
CA GLY A 213 -7.86 21.26 18.63
C GLY A 213 -7.72 20.69 17.22
N SER A 214 -7.08 19.55 17.11
CA SER A 214 -6.80 18.87 15.83
C SER A 214 -7.97 18.01 15.39
N ASN A 215 -8.32 18.12 14.11
CA ASN A 215 -9.29 17.26 13.42
C ASN A 215 -8.56 16.66 12.21
N ILE A 216 -8.07 15.44 12.33
CA ILE A 216 -7.12 14.86 11.39
C ILE A 216 -7.42 13.39 11.04
N SER A 217 -6.68 12.85 10.08
CA SER A 217 -6.67 11.43 9.67
C SER A 217 -8.07 10.88 9.36
N PRO A 218 -8.83 11.47 8.41
CA PRO A 218 -10.12 10.92 8.01
C PRO A 218 -9.94 9.57 7.33
N ALA A 219 -10.79 8.59 7.64
CA ALA A 219 -10.86 7.29 7.00
C ALA A 219 -12.33 6.86 6.85
N VAL A 220 -12.77 6.68 5.61
CA VAL A 220 -14.15 6.29 5.29
C VAL A 220 -14.28 4.77 5.34
N SER A 221 -15.40 4.27 5.88
CA SER A 221 -15.70 2.84 5.88
C SER A 221 -15.90 2.29 4.45
N PRO A 222 -15.56 1.03 4.17
CA PRO A 222 -15.72 0.43 2.85
C PRO A 222 -17.13 0.54 2.25
N ASP A 223 -18.18 0.51 3.09
CA ASP A 223 -19.56 0.68 2.66
C ASP A 223 -19.96 2.16 2.43
N GLY A 224 -19.04 3.10 2.65
CA GLY A 224 -19.26 4.53 2.44
C GLY A 224 -20.24 5.17 3.40
N LYS A 225 -20.49 4.63 4.59
CA LYS A 225 -21.51 5.15 5.53
C LYS A 225 -20.92 5.84 6.76
N LYS A 226 -19.72 5.49 7.17
CA LYS A 226 -19.08 5.99 8.38
C LYS A 226 -17.74 6.64 8.10
N LEU A 227 -17.37 7.58 8.97
CA LEU A 227 -16.09 8.28 8.95
C LEU A 227 -15.39 8.06 10.28
N ALA A 228 -14.24 7.39 10.26
CA ALA A 228 -13.30 7.39 11.39
C ALA A 228 -12.37 8.59 11.28
N MET A 229 -11.98 9.17 12.40
CA MET A 229 -11.11 10.34 12.47
C MET A 229 -10.43 10.44 13.82
N ILE A 230 -9.34 11.19 13.86
CA ILE A 230 -8.64 11.52 15.10
C ILE A 230 -8.97 12.95 15.49
N LEU A 231 -9.51 13.12 16.71
CA LEU A 231 -9.88 14.42 17.25
C LEU A 231 -9.23 14.62 18.61
N SER A 232 -8.65 15.81 18.85
CA SER A 232 -8.07 16.16 20.16
C SER A 232 -9.01 16.98 21.06
N LYS A 233 -10.30 17.03 20.74
CA LYS A 233 -11.32 17.79 21.49
C LYS A 233 -11.50 17.34 22.95
N SER A 234 -11.11 16.12 23.28
CA SER A 234 -11.14 15.54 24.64
C SER A 234 -9.89 15.84 25.47
N GLY A 235 -8.88 16.50 24.88
CA GLY A 235 -7.59 16.80 25.53
C GLY A 235 -6.42 16.03 24.94
N SER A 236 -6.64 14.80 24.42
CA SER A 236 -5.68 13.97 23.69
C SER A 236 -6.23 13.63 22.30
N PRO A 237 -5.36 13.30 21.31
CA PRO A 237 -5.79 12.81 20.02
C PRO A 237 -6.36 11.39 20.14
N ASP A 238 -7.68 11.27 20.20
CA ASP A 238 -8.42 10.02 20.32
C ASP A 238 -9.14 9.64 19.01
N LEU A 239 -9.45 8.37 18.87
CA LEU A 239 -10.22 7.82 17.75
C LEU A 239 -11.72 8.07 17.95
N TYR A 240 -12.34 8.65 16.93
CA TYR A 240 -13.80 8.88 16.84
C TYR A 240 -14.36 8.28 15.58
N VAL A 241 -15.66 7.96 15.60
CA VAL A 241 -16.46 7.55 14.45
C VAL A 241 -17.72 8.39 14.37
N SER A 242 -18.11 8.78 13.15
CA SER A 242 -19.36 9.51 12.89
C SER A 242 -20.03 9.00 11.62
N ASP A 243 -21.20 9.53 11.30
CA ASP A 243 -21.73 9.49 9.93
C ASP A 243 -20.85 10.37 9.00
N LEU A 244 -21.00 10.23 7.67
CA LEU A 244 -20.17 10.99 6.72
C LEU A 244 -20.36 12.51 6.81
N ASP A 245 -21.50 12.98 7.31
CA ASP A 245 -21.79 14.41 7.50
C ASP A 245 -21.29 14.98 8.83
N GLY A 246 -20.66 14.14 9.69
CA GLY A 246 -20.17 14.48 11.02
C GLY A 246 -21.18 14.23 12.13
N GLY A 247 -22.40 13.78 11.80
CA GLY A 247 -23.43 13.43 12.78
C GLY A 247 -23.12 12.16 13.55
N ASN A 248 -23.86 11.90 14.63
CA ASN A 248 -23.75 10.70 15.47
C ASN A 248 -22.31 10.38 15.91
N LEU A 249 -21.56 11.44 16.29
CA LEU A 249 -20.15 11.33 16.68
C LEU A 249 -20.00 10.52 17.98
N LYS A 250 -19.19 9.46 17.91
CA LYS A 250 -18.87 8.56 19.03
C LYS A 250 -17.36 8.50 19.23
N GLN A 251 -16.90 8.69 20.46
CA GLN A 251 -15.52 8.45 20.86
C GLN A 251 -15.31 6.96 21.13
N LEU A 252 -14.28 6.36 20.53
CA LEU A 252 -13.96 4.94 20.69
C LEU A 252 -12.79 4.72 21.65
N THR A 253 -11.81 5.63 21.70
CA THR A 253 -10.66 5.54 22.60
C THR A 253 -10.66 6.68 23.61
N HIS A 254 -10.11 6.42 24.80
CA HIS A 254 -10.00 7.36 25.91
C HIS A 254 -8.61 7.21 26.52
N THR A 255 -7.57 7.46 25.73
CA THR A 255 -6.20 7.35 26.22
C THR A 255 -5.62 8.73 26.56
N ARG A 256 -4.48 8.74 27.25
CA ARG A 256 -3.73 9.99 27.47
C ARG A 256 -2.69 10.21 26.37
N GLU A 257 -2.46 9.18 25.60
CA GLU A 257 -1.46 9.16 24.53
C GLU A 257 -2.12 9.45 23.17
N GLU A 258 -1.33 9.45 22.12
CA GLU A 258 -1.75 9.80 20.78
C GLU A 258 -2.19 8.57 19.98
N GLU A 259 -3.40 8.60 19.43
CA GLU A 259 -3.86 7.73 18.36
C GLU A 259 -3.68 8.42 17.00
N SER A 260 -3.43 7.62 15.96
CA SER A 260 -3.23 8.12 14.59
C SER A 260 -3.60 7.11 13.51
N SER A 261 -3.81 7.62 12.31
CA SER A 261 -3.92 6.86 11.06
C SER A 261 -4.89 5.68 11.12
N PRO A 262 -6.18 5.90 11.40
CA PRO A 262 -7.17 4.83 11.40
C PRO A 262 -7.38 4.28 9.99
N CYS A 263 -7.61 2.96 9.87
CA CYS A 263 -8.08 2.28 8.67
C CYS A 263 -9.14 1.23 9.02
N TRP A 264 -10.07 0.98 8.11
CA TRP A 264 -11.20 0.09 8.33
C TRP A 264 -10.91 -1.34 7.88
N SER A 265 -11.42 -2.31 8.64
CA SER A 265 -11.59 -3.67 8.14
C SER A 265 -12.64 -3.71 7.00
N PRO A 266 -12.53 -4.62 6.02
CA PRO A 266 -13.45 -4.66 4.89
C PRO A 266 -14.89 -5.05 5.26
N ASP A 267 -15.12 -5.60 6.44
CA ASP A 267 -16.44 -5.93 6.97
C ASP A 267 -17.14 -4.75 7.70
N ASN A 268 -16.53 -3.56 7.74
CA ASN A 268 -17.00 -2.34 8.38
C ASN A 268 -17.18 -2.43 9.91
N ARG A 269 -16.61 -3.43 10.58
CA ARG A 269 -16.82 -3.67 12.01
C ARG A 269 -15.66 -3.33 12.90
N THR A 270 -14.47 -3.22 12.34
CA THR A 270 -13.23 -3.04 13.10
C THR A 270 -12.40 -1.92 12.50
N ILE A 271 -11.75 -1.13 13.34
CA ILE A 271 -10.78 -0.12 12.93
C ILE A 271 -9.42 -0.54 13.45
N CYS A 272 -8.41 -0.58 12.55
CA CYS A 272 -7.01 -0.66 12.91
C CYS A 272 -6.41 0.75 12.91
N PHE A 273 -5.54 1.04 13.88
CA PHE A 273 -4.92 2.34 14.04
C PHE A 273 -3.60 2.22 14.80
N SER A 274 -2.77 3.25 14.74
CA SER A 274 -1.56 3.35 15.52
C SER A 274 -1.82 4.07 16.83
N SER A 275 -1.25 3.60 17.94
CA SER A 275 -1.34 4.24 19.25
C SER A 275 -0.03 4.17 20.00
N ARG A 276 0.27 5.21 20.76
CA ARG A 276 1.41 5.29 21.69
C ARG A 276 1.08 4.89 23.11
N LYS A 277 -0.06 4.25 23.36
CA LYS A 277 -0.55 3.83 24.68
C LYS A 277 0.51 3.14 25.55
N THR A 278 1.49 2.48 24.96
CA THR A 278 2.59 1.79 25.66
C THR A 278 3.95 2.48 25.49
N GLY A 279 3.96 3.77 25.14
CA GLY A 279 5.17 4.59 24.92
C GLY A 279 5.65 4.57 23.47
N ALA A 280 5.97 3.41 22.89
CA ALA A 280 6.29 3.26 21.48
C ALA A 280 5.01 3.07 20.66
N SER A 281 5.04 3.50 19.37
CA SER A 281 3.94 3.26 18.46
C SER A 281 3.69 1.76 18.27
N ALA A 282 2.43 1.35 18.33
CA ALA A 282 1.99 -0.03 18.10
C ALA A 282 0.65 -0.02 17.38
N LEU A 283 0.35 -1.09 16.63
CA LEU A 283 -0.96 -1.28 16.00
C LEU A 283 -1.97 -1.84 17.00
N TYR A 284 -3.17 -1.29 16.95
CA TYR A 284 -4.31 -1.75 17.70
C TYR A 284 -5.52 -1.92 16.80
N LYS A 285 -6.42 -2.83 17.21
CA LYS A 285 -7.76 -2.99 16.64
C LYS A 285 -8.81 -2.67 17.70
N ILE A 286 -9.91 -2.05 17.28
CA ILE A 286 -11.09 -1.80 18.13
C ILE A 286 -12.37 -1.99 17.32
N SER A 287 -13.42 -2.53 17.97
CA SER A 287 -14.75 -2.58 17.35
C SER A 287 -15.34 -1.18 17.21
N ILE A 288 -16.15 -0.92 16.17
CA ILE A 288 -16.94 0.31 16.03
C ILE A 288 -17.98 0.47 17.14
N ASP A 289 -18.36 -0.64 17.78
CA ASP A 289 -19.24 -0.63 18.95
C ASP A 289 -18.51 -0.20 20.23
N GLY A 290 -17.19 -0.05 20.20
CA GLY A 290 -16.31 0.24 21.31
C GLY A 290 -15.79 -1.03 21.98
N GLY A 291 -15.29 -0.90 23.22
CA GLY A 291 -14.69 -2.00 23.98
C GLY A 291 -13.18 -1.88 24.10
N GLU A 292 -12.52 -2.98 24.39
CA GLU A 292 -11.07 -3.00 24.60
C GLU A 292 -10.29 -2.91 23.29
N MET A 293 -9.21 -2.13 23.32
CA MET A 293 -8.23 -2.07 22.24
C MET A 293 -7.38 -3.34 22.25
N GLN A 294 -7.38 -4.10 21.15
CA GLN A 294 -6.58 -5.30 20.97
C GLN A 294 -5.29 -4.96 20.23
N ARG A 295 -4.15 -5.23 20.85
CA ARG A 295 -2.84 -5.00 20.22
C ARG A 295 -2.57 -6.04 19.14
N ILE A 296 -2.07 -5.59 17.97
CA ILE A 296 -1.50 -6.47 16.93
C ILE A 296 0.00 -6.58 17.19
N PRO A 297 0.56 -7.78 17.39
CA PRO A 297 1.98 -7.96 17.68
C PRO A 297 2.87 -7.58 16.49
N THR A 298 3.71 -6.57 16.66
CA THR A 298 4.73 -6.13 15.69
C THR A 298 6.08 -5.99 16.40
N PRO A 299 6.68 -7.10 16.90
CA PRO A 299 7.88 -7.05 17.72
C PRO A 299 9.05 -6.42 16.95
N GLY A 300 9.74 -5.46 17.60
CA GLY A 300 10.89 -4.77 17.01
C GLY A 300 10.54 -3.63 16.03
N TYR A 301 9.25 -3.34 15.81
CA TYR A 301 8.79 -2.27 14.92
C TYR A 301 7.99 -1.21 15.68
N SER A 302 8.02 0.02 15.15
CA SER A 302 7.19 1.16 15.58
C SER A 302 6.23 1.53 14.45
N PRO A 303 5.16 0.76 14.25
CA PRO A 303 4.28 0.89 13.09
C PRO A 303 3.44 2.17 13.13
N THR A 304 3.29 2.77 11.96
CA THR A 304 2.41 3.90 11.66
C THR A 304 1.69 3.65 10.35
N GLU A 305 0.67 4.44 10.04
CA GLU A 305 0.00 4.46 8.73
C GLU A 305 -0.45 3.08 8.24
N PRO A 306 -1.21 2.32 9.06
CA PRO A 306 -1.75 1.06 8.60
C PRO A 306 -2.80 1.26 7.50
N ASP A 307 -2.84 0.35 6.52
CA ASP A 307 -3.99 0.16 5.63
C ASP A 307 -4.35 -1.32 5.52
N TRP A 308 -5.62 -1.63 5.49
CA TRP A 308 -6.16 -2.98 5.48
C TRP A 308 -6.49 -3.42 4.05
N SER A 309 -6.02 -4.61 3.63
CA SER A 309 -6.35 -5.16 2.32
C SER A 309 -7.85 -5.41 2.16
N SER A 310 -8.38 -5.19 0.94
CA SER A 310 -9.82 -5.32 0.67
C SER A 310 -10.37 -6.75 0.87
N ASP A 311 -9.51 -7.78 0.81
CA ASP A 311 -9.87 -9.17 1.11
C ASP A 311 -9.76 -9.53 2.61
N GLY A 312 -9.38 -8.58 3.44
CA GLY A 312 -9.30 -8.72 4.90
C GLY A 312 -8.10 -9.50 5.42
N LYS A 313 -7.20 -9.99 4.56
CA LYS A 313 -6.15 -10.90 4.97
C LYS A 313 -4.92 -10.23 5.57
N PHE A 314 -4.61 -9.00 5.14
CA PHE A 314 -3.36 -8.34 5.49
C PHE A 314 -3.57 -6.90 5.93
N ILE A 315 -2.67 -6.44 6.78
CA ILE A 315 -2.45 -5.03 7.10
C ILE A 315 -1.04 -4.69 6.63
N ILE A 316 -0.93 -3.67 5.77
CA ILE A 316 0.34 -3.05 5.42
C ILE A 316 0.54 -1.83 6.32
N PHE A 317 1.78 -1.54 6.71
CA PHE A 317 2.09 -0.40 7.55
C PHE A 317 3.49 0.14 7.27
N THR A 318 3.73 1.38 7.67
CA THR A 318 5.04 2.01 7.66
C THR A 318 5.74 1.80 9.00
N SER A 319 7.04 1.54 9.01
CA SER A 319 7.88 1.62 10.20
C SER A 319 9.29 2.07 9.85
N MET A 320 9.96 2.73 10.80
CA MET A 320 11.35 3.13 10.63
C MET A 320 12.27 1.98 11.05
N ALA A 321 13.05 1.46 10.11
CA ALA A 321 14.10 0.46 10.32
C ALA A 321 15.40 0.95 9.62
N GLY A 322 15.95 2.07 10.12
CA GLY A 322 16.96 2.87 9.41
C GLY A 322 16.29 3.98 8.61
N ASP A 323 15.67 3.63 7.48
CA ASP A 323 14.74 4.49 6.73
C ASP A 323 13.31 4.00 6.88
N PHE A 324 12.34 4.84 6.46
CA PHE A 324 10.94 4.41 6.39
C PHE A 324 10.80 3.28 5.38
N SER A 325 10.17 2.22 5.80
CA SER A 325 9.92 1.02 5.00
C SER A 325 8.51 0.48 5.23
N LEU A 326 7.98 -0.18 4.21
CA LEU A 326 6.69 -0.85 4.25
C LEU A 326 6.85 -2.27 4.75
N PHE A 327 5.95 -2.66 5.62
CA PHE A 327 5.87 -3.98 6.21
C PHE A 327 4.46 -4.53 6.09
N LEU A 328 4.36 -5.84 6.05
CA LEU A 328 3.11 -6.59 5.93
C LEU A 328 2.94 -7.51 7.12
N ILE A 329 1.73 -7.59 7.66
CA ILE A 329 1.35 -8.55 8.67
C ILE A 329 -0.01 -9.17 8.34
N PRO A 330 -0.27 -10.47 8.58
CA PRO A 330 -1.60 -11.02 8.55
C PRO A 330 -2.54 -10.27 9.51
N ALA A 331 -3.76 -9.99 9.06
CA ALA A 331 -4.71 -9.14 9.80
C ALA A 331 -5.20 -9.77 11.12
N ASP A 332 -5.10 -11.10 11.24
CA ASP A 332 -5.37 -11.82 12.48
C ASP A 332 -4.28 -11.60 13.55
N GLY A 333 -3.12 -11.05 13.16
CA GLY A 333 -1.97 -10.83 14.03
C GLY A 333 -1.06 -12.04 14.19
N HIS A 334 -1.32 -13.14 13.49
CA HIS A 334 -0.52 -14.35 13.52
C HIS A 334 0.43 -14.45 12.32
N GLY A 335 1.58 -15.03 12.50
CA GLY A 335 2.48 -15.33 11.38
C GLY A 335 3.66 -14.38 11.15
N GLY A 336 3.81 -13.33 11.96
CA GLY A 336 4.98 -12.44 11.94
C GLY A 336 4.93 -11.34 10.87
N VAL A 337 5.89 -10.43 10.93
CA VAL A 337 6.00 -9.27 10.06
C VAL A 337 6.91 -9.60 8.87
N THR A 338 6.50 -9.22 7.67
CA THR A 338 7.28 -9.37 6.44
C THR A 338 7.71 -7.99 5.94
N ALA A 339 9.01 -7.79 5.75
CA ALA A 339 9.55 -6.57 5.14
C ALA A 339 9.27 -6.57 3.62
N LEU A 340 8.85 -5.43 3.11
CA LEU A 340 8.55 -5.25 1.68
C LEU A 340 9.61 -4.38 1.00
N VAL A 341 9.42 -3.07 0.99
CA VAL A 341 10.26 -2.10 0.27
C VAL A 341 10.38 -0.79 1.07
N ALA A 342 11.40 0.01 0.77
CA ALA A 342 11.53 1.36 1.35
C ALA A 342 10.41 2.26 0.85
N GLY A 343 9.74 2.97 1.78
CA GLY A 343 8.63 3.88 1.51
C GLY A 343 7.76 4.16 2.72
N GLU A 344 6.75 5.01 2.52
CA GLU A 344 5.81 5.50 3.54
C GLU A 344 4.40 5.67 2.94
N ASP A 345 3.37 5.90 3.76
CA ASP A 345 1.98 6.17 3.36
C ASP A 345 1.36 5.10 2.42
N PRO A 346 1.33 3.82 2.76
CA PRO A 346 0.78 2.80 1.86
C PRO A 346 -0.75 2.86 1.76
N SER A 347 -1.28 2.61 0.56
CA SER A 347 -2.72 2.42 0.35
C SER A 347 -2.99 1.26 -0.63
N TRP A 348 -3.77 0.28 -0.19
CA TRP A 348 -4.12 -0.89 -0.99
C TRP A 348 -5.04 -0.57 -2.16
N ALA A 349 -4.75 -1.18 -3.29
CA ALA A 349 -5.68 -1.28 -4.40
C ALA A 349 -6.86 -2.24 -4.08
N PRO A 350 -8.01 -2.10 -4.78
CA PRO A 350 -9.16 -2.99 -4.58
C PRO A 350 -8.89 -4.47 -4.81
N ASN A 351 -7.89 -4.82 -5.61
CA ASN A 351 -7.52 -6.21 -5.91
C ASN A 351 -6.76 -6.93 -4.79
N SER A 352 -6.45 -6.26 -3.68
CA SER A 352 -5.67 -6.81 -2.54
C SER A 352 -4.31 -7.37 -2.94
N ARG A 353 -3.70 -6.82 -4.00
CA ARG A 353 -2.41 -7.23 -4.54
C ARG A 353 -1.47 -6.05 -4.73
N ALA A 354 -1.95 -4.99 -5.37
CA ALA A 354 -1.19 -3.78 -5.59
C ALA A 354 -1.36 -2.79 -4.43
N VAL A 355 -0.32 -1.98 -4.20
CA VAL A 355 -0.30 -0.89 -3.22
C VAL A 355 0.27 0.34 -3.90
N VAL A 356 -0.37 1.49 -3.72
CA VAL A 356 0.26 2.78 -4.00
C VAL A 356 0.88 3.30 -2.71
N PHE A 357 2.06 3.91 -2.80
CA PHE A 357 2.79 4.39 -1.64
C PHE A 357 3.70 5.57 -1.99
N THR A 358 4.19 6.27 -0.99
CA THR A 358 5.14 7.36 -1.12
C THR A 358 6.56 6.83 -1.03
N ARG A 359 7.43 7.16 -1.99
CA ARG A 359 8.85 6.87 -1.97
C ARG A 359 9.66 8.16 -1.96
N ARG A 360 10.72 8.19 -1.15
CA ARG A 360 11.67 9.31 -1.15
C ARG A 360 12.63 9.17 -2.33
N SER A 361 12.78 10.23 -3.11
CA SER A 361 13.70 10.31 -4.23
C SER A 361 14.52 11.61 -4.10
N ARG A 362 15.75 11.49 -3.64
CA ARG A 362 16.62 12.65 -3.33
C ARG A 362 15.91 13.64 -2.39
N ASN A 363 15.51 14.81 -2.89
CA ASN A 363 14.87 15.88 -2.13
C ASN A 363 13.35 15.97 -2.36
N THR A 364 12.76 15.02 -3.07
CA THR A 364 11.34 14.98 -3.40
C THR A 364 10.71 13.67 -2.96
N ARG A 365 9.40 13.64 -2.90
CA ARG A 365 8.61 12.42 -2.77
C ARG A 365 7.93 12.11 -4.08
N VAL A 366 7.89 10.85 -4.45
CA VAL A 366 7.21 10.33 -5.63
C VAL A 366 6.24 9.24 -5.23
N LEU A 367 5.12 9.15 -5.92
CA LEU A 367 4.24 8.01 -5.77
C LEU A 367 4.80 6.82 -6.53
N SER A 368 4.67 5.65 -5.96
CA SER A 368 5.11 4.38 -6.57
C SER A 368 4.03 3.32 -6.37
N LEU A 369 3.95 2.39 -7.30
CA LEU A 369 3.12 1.20 -7.21
C LEU A 369 4.00 0.01 -6.82
N LEU A 370 3.51 -0.81 -5.92
CA LEU A 370 4.11 -2.06 -5.47
C LEU A 370 3.20 -3.23 -5.83
N ASP A 371 3.71 -4.22 -6.54
CA ASP A 371 3.11 -5.55 -6.58
C ASP A 371 3.62 -6.34 -5.36
N VAL A 372 2.78 -6.49 -4.36
CA VAL A 372 3.19 -7.03 -3.05
C VAL A 372 3.83 -8.42 -3.15
N PRO A 373 3.28 -9.40 -3.91
CA PRO A 373 3.87 -10.74 -4.00
C PRO A 373 5.26 -10.78 -4.63
N THR A 374 5.51 -9.97 -5.66
CA THR A 374 6.78 -9.99 -6.39
C THR A 374 7.76 -8.94 -5.92
N LYS A 375 7.32 -8.02 -5.05
CA LYS A 375 8.05 -6.81 -4.61
C LYS A 375 8.49 -5.91 -5.77
N GLN A 376 7.89 -6.04 -6.95
CA GLN A 376 8.16 -5.16 -8.07
C GLN A 376 7.60 -3.77 -7.82
N VAL A 377 8.44 -2.75 -8.04
CA VAL A 377 8.09 -1.35 -7.86
C VAL A 377 8.17 -0.61 -9.18
N LYS A 378 7.19 0.25 -9.45
CA LYS A 378 7.18 1.21 -10.57
C LYS A 378 6.77 2.59 -10.05
N ASP A 379 7.53 3.61 -10.43
CA ASP A 379 7.15 4.97 -10.10
C ASP A 379 5.94 5.40 -10.94
N VAL A 380 5.01 6.07 -10.27
CA VAL A 380 3.89 6.77 -10.92
C VAL A 380 4.46 8.05 -11.49
N GLY A 381 4.81 8.00 -12.78
CA GLY A 381 5.43 9.12 -13.48
C GLY A 381 4.45 10.29 -13.75
N ARG A 382 4.99 11.37 -14.34
CA ARG A 382 4.22 12.50 -14.93
C ARG A 382 3.55 13.46 -13.94
N ILE A 383 3.69 13.28 -12.64
CA ILE A 383 3.16 14.20 -11.64
C ILE A 383 4.30 15.10 -11.16
N SER A 384 4.22 16.40 -11.43
CA SER A 384 5.21 17.37 -10.97
C SER A 384 5.10 17.65 -9.47
N GLY A 385 6.19 18.07 -8.83
CA GLY A 385 6.24 18.39 -7.41
C GLY A 385 6.58 17.21 -6.52
N SER A 386 6.44 17.40 -5.21
CA SER A 386 6.62 16.38 -4.19
C SER A 386 5.27 15.76 -3.85
N ASN A 387 5.10 14.46 -4.12
CA ASN A 387 3.83 13.76 -4.05
C ASN A 387 3.84 12.77 -2.89
N SER A 388 2.80 12.79 -2.03
CA SER A 388 2.72 11.97 -0.82
C SER A 388 1.28 11.68 -0.39
N GLN A 389 1.14 10.83 0.62
CA GLN A 389 -0.14 10.47 1.23
C GLN A 389 -1.19 10.02 0.21
N PRO A 390 -0.88 9.02 -0.62
CA PRO A 390 -1.85 8.53 -1.58
C PRO A 390 -3.00 7.77 -0.91
N SER A 391 -4.17 7.85 -1.53
CA SER A 391 -5.34 7.04 -1.20
C SER A 391 -5.89 6.44 -2.49
N TRP A 392 -6.01 5.14 -2.54
CA TRP A 392 -6.60 4.44 -3.69
C TRP A 392 -8.13 4.41 -3.56
N ALA A 393 -8.84 4.72 -4.64
CA ALA A 393 -10.31 4.57 -4.68
C ALA A 393 -10.66 3.07 -4.64
N LYS A 394 -11.37 2.66 -3.60
CA LYS A 394 -11.79 1.27 -3.36
C LYS A 394 -13.24 1.08 -3.78
#